data_8dd3dc5da8cec04103f2672f1519ca2f
#
_entry.id   8dd3dc5da8cec04103f2672f1519ca2f
#
_cell.length_a   1.000
_cell.length_b   1.000
_cell.length_c   1.000
_cell.angle_alpha   90.00
_cell.angle_beta   90.00
_cell.angle_gamma   90.00
#
_symmetry.space_group_name_H-M   'P 1'
#
loop_
_entity.id
_entity.type
_entity.pdbx_description
1 polymer ?
#
loop_
_entity_poly.entity_id
_entity_poly.type
_entity_poly.pdbx_seq_one_letter_code
_entity_poly.pdbx_strand_id
1 'polypeptide(L)'
;MPAAPFSVIIPAHNEGNVVRRCLEAVYRDAPQDALPEVIVAANGCTDNTVAIARDAAPLARVLDLPVGSKVIAMNEANALASATPRLFLDADVQCDYASLAATADVLRQPGVMAASPALRMDLSRCDRWVKAYYRVWLTQPYVTDRLVGSGLFGLSREAVERVMPLPEVIADDLYVKESFAPEERRNISKDCNGESCFFVVYPPRTAFDQIRVEERRLRGNIQLARREASGNKNRTRVRFRFRYTEELKLLDIAAYVIIKSAVRILYRINKLRGLSDEWTRDEGARAG
;
A
#
# COMPACT_ATOMS: atom_id res chain seq x y z
N MET A 1 6.40 13.30 -27.32
CA MET A 1 5.46 13.57 -26.21
C MET A 1 6.21 14.34 -25.14
N PRO A 2 5.62 15.27 -24.41
CA PRO A 2 6.27 15.86 -23.24
C PRO A 2 6.65 14.75 -22.27
N ALA A 3 7.70 14.97 -21.45
CA ALA A 3 8.10 14.02 -20.44
C ALA A 3 6.97 13.83 -19.42
N ALA A 4 6.71 12.58 -18.99
CA ALA A 4 5.67 12.30 -18.00
C ALA A 4 5.94 13.06 -16.69
N PRO A 5 4.91 13.63 -16.04
CA PRO A 5 5.09 14.45 -14.84
C PRO A 5 5.53 13.62 -13.62
N PHE A 6 5.21 12.33 -13.59
CA PHE A 6 5.59 11.39 -12.52
C PHE A 6 5.41 9.95 -13.01
N SER A 7 5.99 8.99 -12.31
CA SER A 7 5.78 7.56 -12.58
C SER A 7 4.85 6.92 -11.57
N VAL A 8 4.01 5.99 -12.03
CA VAL A 8 3.18 5.10 -11.19
C VAL A 8 3.62 3.66 -11.43
N ILE A 9 4.12 3.02 -10.38
CA ILE A 9 4.60 1.64 -10.39
C ILE A 9 3.55 0.76 -9.70
N ILE A 10 3.05 -0.24 -10.42
CA ILE A 10 1.96 -1.11 -9.95
C ILE A 10 2.45 -2.57 -9.95
N PRO A 11 2.94 -3.08 -8.80
CA PRO A 11 3.22 -4.50 -8.67
C PRO A 11 1.92 -5.29 -8.66
N ALA A 12 1.82 -6.34 -9.49
CA ALA A 12 0.62 -7.17 -9.60
C ALA A 12 0.97 -8.66 -9.59
N HIS A 13 0.30 -9.45 -8.73
CA HIS A 13 0.47 -10.91 -8.68
C HIS A 13 -0.90 -11.58 -8.67
N ASN A 14 -1.32 -12.15 -9.81
CA ASN A 14 -2.66 -12.73 -10.01
C ASN A 14 -3.80 -11.76 -9.62
N GLU A 15 -3.81 -10.58 -10.19
CA GLU A 15 -4.75 -9.49 -9.90
C GLU A 15 -5.78 -9.27 -11.04
N GLY A 16 -6.02 -10.29 -11.88
CA GLY A 16 -6.89 -10.19 -13.04
C GLY A 16 -8.28 -9.61 -12.74
N ASN A 17 -8.83 -9.87 -11.54
CA ASN A 17 -10.13 -9.37 -11.15
C ASN A 17 -10.16 -7.87 -10.75
N VAL A 18 -9.02 -7.26 -10.47
CA VAL A 18 -8.98 -5.92 -9.87
C VAL A 18 -8.07 -4.93 -10.61
N VAL A 19 -7.07 -5.41 -11.36
CA VAL A 19 -6.06 -4.55 -12.02
C VAL A 19 -6.69 -3.57 -13.02
N ARG A 20 -7.78 -3.95 -13.72
CA ARG A 20 -8.50 -3.07 -14.64
C ARG A 20 -9.00 -1.82 -13.92
N ARG A 21 -9.73 -1.98 -12.82
CA ARG A 21 -10.30 -0.85 -12.08
C ARG A 21 -9.23 0.06 -11.46
N CYS A 22 -8.07 -0.51 -11.09
CA CYS A 22 -6.92 0.26 -10.63
C CYS A 22 -6.40 1.16 -11.77
N LEU A 23 -6.15 0.59 -12.94
CA LEU A 23 -5.63 1.31 -14.11
C LEU A 23 -6.62 2.36 -14.62
N GLU A 24 -7.92 2.03 -14.70
CA GLU A 24 -8.97 2.99 -15.08
C GLU A 24 -9.04 4.18 -14.10
N ALA A 25 -8.79 3.95 -12.80
CA ALA A 25 -8.74 5.03 -11.82
C ALA A 25 -7.52 5.93 -12.04
N VAL A 26 -6.34 5.36 -12.28
CA VAL A 26 -5.09 6.10 -12.53
C VAL A 26 -5.20 7.05 -13.73
N TYR A 27 -5.90 6.64 -14.79
CA TYR A 27 -6.07 7.45 -16.00
C TYR A 27 -7.34 8.29 -16.00
N ARG A 28 -8.22 8.15 -15.00
CA ARG A 28 -9.47 8.91 -14.95
C ARG A 28 -9.21 10.41 -14.90
N ASP A 29 -9.77 11.12 -15.87
CA ASP A 29 -9.65 12.58 -16.02
C ASP A 29 -8.20 13.08 -16.15
N ALA A 30 -7.27 12.20 -16.53
CA ALA A 30 -5.88 12.57 -16.78
C ALA A 30 -5.78 13.41 -18.07
N PRO A 31 -5.16 14.62 -18.02
CA PRO A 31 -4.94 15.44 -19.21
C PRO A 31 -4.01 14.71 -20.19
N GLN A 32 -4.33 14.78 -21.48
CA GLN A 32 -3.58 14.07 -22.53
C GLN A 32 -2.12 14.55 -22.66
N ASP A 33 -1.85 15.77 -22.29
CA ASP A 33 -0.52 16.40 -22.29
C ASP A 33 0.26 16.18 -20.98
N ALA A 34 -0.37 15.59 -19.96
CA ALA A 34 0.22 15.35 -18.64
C ALA A 34 -0.02 13.92 -18.12
N LEU A 35 -0.10 12.94 -19.03
CA LEU A 35 -0.28 11.54 -18.64
C LEU A 35 0.90 11.04 -17.79
N PRO A 36 0.65 10.25 -16.71
CA PRO A 36 1.69 9.64 -15.92
C PRO A 36 2.41 8.53 -16.72
N GLU A 37 3.68 8.29 -16.41
CA GLU A 37 4.34 7.07 -16.83
C GLU A 37 3.83 5.93 -15.94
N VAL A 38 3.08 4.97 -16.49
CA VAL A 38 2.56 3.82 -15.75
C VAL A 38 3.34 2.56 -16.11
N ILE A 39 3.84 1.87 -15.08
CA ILE A 39 4.55 0.60 -15.23
C ILE A 39 3.85 -0.45 -14.35
N VAL A 40 3.21 -1.42 -14.99
CA VAL A 40 2.62 -2.58 -14.31
C VAL A 40 3.67 -3.68 -14.28
N ALA A 41 4.10 -4.09 -13.09
CA ALA A 41 5.03 -5.19 -12.89
C ALA A 41 4.28 -6.46 -12.45
N ALA A 42 3.74 -7.19 -13.42
CA ALA A 42 3.14 -8.49 -13.20
C ALA A 42 4.25 -9.50 -12.83
N ASN A 43 4.09 -10.15 -11.67
CA ASN A 43 5.16 -10.97 -11.11
C ASN A 43 4.63 -12.36 -10.72
N GLY A 44 5.18 -13.41 -11.36
CA GLY A 44 4.80 -14.81 -11.16
C GLY A 44 3.29 -15.05 -11.37
N CYS A 45 2.66 -14.33 -12.30
CA CYS A 45 1.24 -14.47 -12.56
C CYS A 45 0.93 -15.79 -13.29
N THR A 46 -0.13 -16.45 -12.86
CA THR A 46 -0.68 -17.68 -13.47
C THR A 46 -2.08 -17.48 -14.02
N ASP A 47 -2.66 -16.28 -13.81
CA ASP A 47 -3.95 -15.87 -14.32
C ASP A 47 -3.81 -14.89 -15.51
N ASN A 48 -4.92 -14.26 -15.90
CA ASN A 48 -4.97 -13.33 -17.04
C ASN A 48 -4.57 -11.88 -16.69
N THR A 49 -3.90 -11.63 -15.55
CA THR A 49 -3.48 -10.29 -15.10
C THR A 49 -2.75 -9.50 -16.18
N VAL A 50 -1.76 -10.11 -16.84
CA VAL A 50 -0.94 -9.47 -17.89
C VAL A 50 -1.79 -9.05 -19.09
N ALA A 51 -2.68 -9.93 -19.54
CA ALA A 51 -3.56 -9.64 -20.68
C ALA A 51 -4.53 -8.50 -20.36
N ILE A 52 -5.14 -8.54 -19.17
CA ILE A 52 -6.06 -7.49 -18.72
C ILE A 52 -5.35 -6.15 -18.53
N ALA A 53 -4.14 -6.14 -17.99
CA ALA A 53 -3.38 -4.90 -17.81
C ALA A 53 -3.03 -4.24 -19.16
N ARG A 54 -2.63 -5.02 -20.17
CA ARG A 54 -2.35 -4.52 -21.53
C ARG A 54 -3.61 -3.97 -22.22
N ASP A 55 -4.74 -4.63 -22.05
CA ASP A 55 -6.02 -4.21 -22.62
C ASP A 55 -6.57 -2.94 -21.91
N ALA A 56 -6.52 -2.90 -20.58
CA ALA A 56 -7.07 -1.79 -19.79
C ALA A 56 -6.25 -0.50 -19.91
N ALA A 57 -4.94 -0.59 -20.15
CA ALA A 57 -4.05 0.55 -20.24
C ALA A 57 -3.00 0.36 -21.36
N PRO A 58 -3.39 0.57 -22.63
CA PRO A 58 -2.48 0.37 -23.77
C PRO A 58 -1.23 1.26 -23.74
N LEU A 59 -1.26 2.37 -23.00
CA LEU A 59 -0.12 3.29 -22.83
C LEU A 59 0.82 2.87 -21.69
N ALA A 60 0.39 1.96 -20.82
CA ALA A 60 1.20 1.47 -19.72
C ALA A 60 2.25 0.46 -20.22
N ARG A 61 3.45 0.51 -19.66
CA ARG A 61 4.44 -0.55 -19.83
C ARG A 61 4.08 -1.71 -18.92
N VAL A 62 3.84 -2.90 -19.47
CA VAL A 62 3.53 -4.11 -18.71
C VAL A 62 4.70 -5.06 -18.75
N LEU A 63 5.35 -5.26 -17.61
CA LEU A 63 6.40 -6.25 -17.40
C LEU A 63 5.74 -7.58 -16.99
N ASP A 64 6.24 -8.68 -17.54
CA ASP A 64 5.84 -10.04 -17.19
C ASP A 64 7.05 -10.73 -16.57
N LEU A 65 7.11 -10.74 -15.25
CA LEU A 65 8.25 -11.22 -14.47
C LEU A 65 7.97 -12.64 -13.98
N PRO A 66 8.92 -13.58 -14.13
CA PRO A 66 8.68 -14.99 -13.79
C PRO A 66 8.61 -15.26 -12.27
N VAL A 67 9.19 -14.37 -11.46
CA VAL A 67 9.29 -14.56 -10.01
C VAL A 67 8.18 -13.83 -9.27
N GLY A 68 7.43 -14.55 -8.43
CA GLY A 68 6.37 -13.99 -7.58
C GLY A 68 6.95 -13.27 -6.36
N SER A 69 7.40 -12.02 -6.53
CA SER A 69 7.90 -11.18 -5.45
C SER A 69 7.51 -9.72 -5.70
N LYS A 70 6.72 -9.16 -4.79
CA LYS A 70 6.31 -7.74 -4.85
C LYS A 70 7.52 -6.80 -4.87
N VAL A 71 8.51 -7.06 -4.03
CA VAL A 71 9.69 -6.21 -3.90
C VAL A 71 10.56 -6.27 -5.16
N ILE A 72 10.80 -7.47 -5.72
CA ILE A 72 11.52 -7.62 -6.99
C ILE A 72 10.76 -6.86 -8.09
N ALA A 73 9.43 -7.03 -8.17
CA ALA A 73 8.62 -6.33 -9.15
C ALA A 73 8.74 -4.80 -9.05
N MET A 74 8.68 -4.26 -7.82
CA MET A 74 8.86 -2.83 -7.59
C MET A 74 10.27 -2.36 -7.98
N ASN A 75 11.31 -3.12 -7.67
CA ASN A 75 12.69 -2.78 -8.01
C ASN A 75 12.94 -2.79 -9.53
N GLU A 76 12.48 -3.83 -10.24
CA GLU A 76 12.58 -3.93 -11.70
C GLU A 76 11.83 -2.78 -12.40
N ALA A 77 10.59 -2.49 -11.98
CA ALA A 77 9.82 -1.38 -12.52
C ALA A 77 10.48 -0.03 -12.19
N ASN A 78 11.02 0.12 -10.99
CA ASN A 78 11.73 1.33 -10.57
C ASN A 78 12.98 1.59 -11.43
N ALA A 79 13.72 0.55 -11.81
CA ALA A 79 14.89 0.67 -12.68
C ALA A 79 14.54 1.16 -14.09
N LEU A 80 13.32 0.88 -14.56
CA LEU A 80 12.80 1.27 -15.86
C LEU A 80 12.06 2.61 -15.86
N ALA A 81 11.67 3.08 -14.70
CA ALA A 81 10.94 4.35 -14.56
C ALA A 81 11.83 5.54 -14.88
N SER A 82 11.36 6.42 -15.77
CA SER A 82 12.09 7.59 -16.25
C SER A 82 11.69 8.88 -15.53
N ALA A 83 10.44 8.98 -15.05
CA ALA A 83 9.93 10.17 -14.40
C ALA A 83 10.08 10.11 -12.86
N THR A 84 10.08 11.29 -12.26
CA THR A 84 10.03 11.48 -10.79
C THR A 84 9.12 12.67 -10.49
N PRO A 85 8.38 12.65 -9.35
CA PRO A 85 8.36 11.64 -8.27
C PRO A 85 7.85 10.26 -8.73
N ARG A 86 8.06 9.23 -7.90
CA ARG A 86 7.59 7.87 -8.15
C ARG A 86 6.55 7.45 -7.13
N LEU A 87 5.40 7.00 -7.60
CA LEU A 87 4.30 6.52 -6.77
C LEU A 87 4.17 5.00 -6.94
N PHE A 88 4.14 4.28 -5.83
CA PHE A 88 3.98 2.83 -5.77
C PHE A 88 2.55 2.54 -5.32
N LEU A 89 1.77 1.91 -6.19
CA LEU A 89 0.33 1.68 -6.01
C LEU A 89 0.03 0.19 -6.10
N ASP A 90 -0.58 -0.39 -5.07
CA ASP A 90 -1.02 -1.78 -5.10
C ASP A 90 -2.14 -1.97 -6.13
N ALA A 91 -2.12 -3.07 -6.88
CA ALA A 91 -3.03 -3.33 -8.00
C ALA A 91 -4.52 -3.48 -7.59
N ASP A 92 -4.80 -3.68 -6.30
CA ASP A 92 -6.14 -3.77 -5.72
C ASP A 92 -6.65 -2.44 -5.12
N VAL A 93 -5.85 -1.38 -5.20
CA VAL A 93 -6.15 -0.03 -4.71
C VAL A 93 -6.65 0.87 -5.84
N GLN A 94 -7.53 1.81 -5.53
CA GLN A 94 -7.97 2.85 -6.47
C GLN A 94 -7.49 4.22 -6.01
N CYS A 95 -6.83 4.95 -6.92
CA CYS A 95 -6.47 6.35 -6.74
C CYS A 95 -6.63 7.05 -8.08
N ASP A 96 -7.33 8.17 -8.11
CA ASP A 96 -7.53 8.95 -9.32
C ASP A 96 -6.28 9.78 -9.68
N TYR A 97 -6.23 10.22 -10.94
CA TYR A 97 -5.14 11.06 -11.44
C TYR A 97 -4.93 12.32 -10.59
N ALA A 98 -6.00 13.01 -10.20
CA ALA A 98 -5.91 14.27 -9.45
C ALA A 98 -5.21 14.06 -8.09
N SER A 99 -5.56 13.00 -7.36
CA SER A 99 -4.92 12.65 -6.10
C SER A 99 -3.46 12.22 -6.28
N LEU A 100 -3.13 11.49 -7.37
CA LEU A 100 -1.75 11.11 -7.70
C LEU A 100 -0.92 12.34 -8.06
N ALA A 101 -1.44 13.24 -8.90
CA ALA A 101 -0.76 14.47 -9.32
C ALA A 101 -0.51 15.40 -8.12
N ALA A 102 -1.52 15.62 -7.26
CA ALA A 102 -1.35 16.41 -6.03
C ALA A 102 -0.29 15.82 -5.11
N THR A 103 -0.21 14.49 -5.02
CA THR A 103 0.84 13.81 -4.25
C THR A 103 2.22 14.06 -4.87
N ALA A 104 2.32 13.97 -6.20
CA ALA A 104 3.56 14.26 -6.92
C ALA A 104 4.01 15.72 -6.73
N ASP A 105 3.08 16.68 -6.71
CA ASP A 105 3.39 18.10 -6.48
C ASP A 105 3.95 18.35 -5.07
N VAL A 106 3.38 17.70 -4.06
CA VAL A 106 3.89 17.78 -2.69
C VAL A 106 5.28 17.14 -2.57
N LEU A 107 5.54 16.05 -3.29
CA LEU A 107 6.85 15.38 -3.30
C LEU A 107 7.96 16.19 -4.00
N ARG A 108 7.61 17.25 -4.75
CA ARG A 108 8.58 18.20 -5.33
C ARG A 108 8.97 19.30 -4.36
N GLN A 109 8.26 19.42 -3.24
CA GLN A 109 8.59 20.43 -2.22
C GLN A 109 9.88 20.07 -1.49
N PRO A 110 10.74 21.05 -1.16
CA PRO A 110 11.96 20.80 -0.42
C PRO A 110 11.72 20.09 0.93
N GLY A 111 12.53 19.08 1.22
CA GLY A 111 12.46 18.33 2.47
C GLY A 111 11.33 17.31 2.56
N VAL A 112 10.50 17.15 1.53
CA VAL A 112 9.50 16.08 1.47
C VAL A 112 10.09 14.86 0.77
N MET A 113 10.28 13.78 1.53
CA MET A 113 10.83 12.53 1.01
C MET A 113 9.75 11.55 0.61
N ALA A 114 8.71 11.40 1.44
CA ALA A 114 7.63 10.47 1.19
C ALA A 114 6.26 11.12 1.41
N ALA A 115 5.29 10.77 0.57
CA ALA A 115 3.93 11.28 0.68
C ALA A 115 2.89 10.23 0.25
N SER A 116 1.66 10.40 0.74
CA SER A 116 0.51 9.60 0.35
C SER A 116 -0.77 10.45 0.44
N PRO A 117 -1.75 10.26 -0.44
CA PRO A 117 -3.09 10.83 -0.23
C PRO A 117 -3.74 10.26 1.03
N ALA A 118 -4.87 10.81 1.45
CA ALA A 118 -5.62 10.28 2.58
C ALA A 118 -6.18 8.89 2.28
N LEU A 119 -6.06 7.98 3.24
CA LEU A 119 -6.63 6.64 3.13
C LEU A 119 -8.15 6.68 3.34
N ARG A 120 -8.88 6.06 2.43
CA ARG A 120 -10.30 5.69 2.60
C ARG A 120 -10.47 4.19 2.51
N MET A 121 -11.25 3.62 3.43
CA MET A 121 -11.57 2.19 3.43
C MET A 121 -13.00 2.01 2.92
N ASP A 122 -13.19 1.24 1.84
CA ASP A 122 -14.52 0.81 1.44
C ASP A 122 -14.91 -0.46 2.20
N LEU A 123 -15.72 -0.27 3.24
CA LEU A 123 -16.20 -1.34 4.10
C LEU A 123 -17.58 -1.88 3.66
N SER A 124 -18.13 -1.43 2.52
CA SER A 124 -19.49 -1.76 2.09
C SER A 124 -19.76 -3.27 2.05
N ARG A 125 -18.78 -4.03 1.53
CA ARG A 125 -18.85 -5.49 1.35
C ARG A 125 -18.35 -6.31 2.53
N CYS A 126 -17.90 -5.66 3.61
CA CYS A 126 -17.33 -6.33 4.78
C CYS A 126 -18.41 -6.82 5.74
N ASP A 127 -18.11 -7.91 6.44
CA ASP A 127 -18.94 -8.36 7.55
C ASP A 127 -18.88 -7.41 8.76
N ARG A 128 -19.75 -7.63 9.75
CA ARG A 128 -19.84 -6.78 10.94
C ARG A 128 -18.55 -6.74 11.78
N TRP A 129 -17.78 -7.84 11.78
CA TRP A 129 -16.55 -7.94 12.55
C TRP A 129 -15.42 -7.13 11.94
N VAL A 130 -15.29 -7.21 10.60
CA VAL A 130 -14.32 -6.41 9.85
C VAL A 130 -14.68 -4.92 9.94
N LYS A 131 -15.95 -4.55 9.80
CA LYS A 131 -16.41 -3.17 10.01
C LYS A 131 -16.06 -2.64 11.40
N ALA A 132 -16.33 -3.43 12.44
CA ALA A 132 -15.99 -3.09 13.82
C ALA A 132 -14.47 -2.96 14.02
N TYR A 133 -13.69 -3.88 13.47
CA TYR A 133 -12.24 -3.84 13.50
C TYR A 133 -11.68 -2.55 12.90
N TYR A 134 -12.12 -2.16 11.69
CA TYR A 134 -11.60 -0.98 11.01
C TYR A 134 -12.05 0.33 11.64
N ARG A 135 -13.21 0.42 12.30
CA ARG A 135 -13.57 1.59 13.11
C ARG A 135 -12.51 1.90 14.17
N VAL A 136 -11.97 0.87 14.84
CA VAL A 136 -10.89 1.04 15.82
C VAL A 136 -9.54 1.25 15.13
N TRP A 137 -9.26 0.49 14.07
CA TRP A 137 -7.97 0.55 13.37
C TRP A 137 -7.70 1.94 12.78
N LEU A 138 -8.70 2.59 12.19
CA LEU A 138 -8.59 3.93 11.61
C LEU A 138 -8.29 5.04 12.63
N THR A 139 -8.55 4.80 13.93
CA THR A 139 -8.20 5.76 14.99
C THR A 139 -6.78 5.61 15.52
N GLN A 140 -6.05 4.59 15.06
CA GLN A 140 -4.70 4.33 15.59
C GLN A 140 -3.69 5.39 15.14
N PRO A 141 -2.76 5.81 16.01
CA PRO A 141 -1.79 6.86 15.69
C PRO A 141 -0.94 6.55 14.43
N TYR A 142 -0.60 5.30 14.19
CA TYR A 142 0.17 4.91 13.00
C TYR A 142 -0.61 5.06 11.69
N VAL A 143 -1.95 5.20 11.76
CA VAL A 143 -2.82 5.50 10.62
C VAL A 143 -3.08 7.00 10.52
N THR A 144 -3.33 7.67 11.65
CA THR A 144 -3.71 9.08 11.67
C THR A 144 -2.51 10.04 11.59
N ASP A 145 -1.30 9.56 11.93
CA ASP A 145 -0.11 10.38 11.99
C ASP A 145 0.81 10.14 10.78
N ARG A 146 0.59 10.94 9.72
CA ARG A 146 1.39 10.95 8.50
C ARG A 146 1.59 9.54 7.91
N LEU A 147 0.46 8.89 7.59
CA LEU A 147 0.45 7.59 6.96
C LEU A 147 1.15 7.65 5.60
N VAL A 148 2.15 6.80 5.43
CA VAL A 148 2.77 6.48 4.14
C VAL A 148 2.72 4.97 4.01
N GLY A 149 2.07 4.45 2.96
CA GLY A 149 1.84 3.02 2.77
C GLY A 149 0.36 2.63 2.84
N SER A 150 0.08 1.39 3.20
CA SER A 150 -1.26 0.77 3.18
C SER A 150 -1.88 0.68 1.78
N GLY A 151 -1.02 0.47 0.76
CA GLY A 151 -1.44 0.28 -0.64
C GLY A 151 -1.03 1.42 -1.58
N LEU A 152 -0.62 2.59 -1.05
CA LEU A 152 -0.05 3.67 -1.85
C LEU A 152 0.99 4.46 -1.06
N PHE A 153 2.16 4.64 -1.66
CA PHE A 153 3.16 5.61 -1.21
C PHE A 153 3.89 6.23 -2.40
N GLY A 154 4.27 7.49 -2.25
CA GLY A 154 5.09 8.21 -3.22
C GLY A 154 6.44 8.58 -2.62
N LEU A 155 7.46 8.64 -3.47
CA LEU A 155 8.85 9.01 -3.15
C LEU A 155 9.31 10.15 -4.03
N SER A 156 9.95 11.16 -3.43
CA SER A 156 10.67 12.19 -4.17
C SER A 156 11.88 11.60 -4.91
N ARG A 157 12.52 12.37 -5.80
CA ARG A 157 13.75 11.93 -6.46
C ARG A 157 14.83 11.53 -5.44
N GLU A 158 15.07 12.39 -4.46
CA GLU A 158 16.05 12.16 -3.41
C GLU A 158 15.73 10.93 -2.55
N ALA A 159 14.44 10.72 -2.26
CA ALA A 159 13.99 9.54 -1.53
C ALA A 159 14.20 8.24 -2.33
N VAL A 160 13.95 8.26 -3.63
CA VAL A 160 14.24 7.11 -4.50
C VAL A 160 15.73 6.76 -4.47
N GLU A 161 16.61 7.75 -4.61
CA GLU A 161 18.07 7.55 -4.54
C GLU A 161 18.51 7.00 -3.18
N ARG A 162 17.82 7.37 -2.09
CA ARG A 162 18.15 6.95 -0.73
C ARG A 162 17.72 5.54 -0.36
N VAL A 163 16.56 5.05 -0.88
CA VAL A 163 15.95 3.80 -0.42
C VAL A 163 15.84 2.71 -1.48
N MET A 164 16.00 3.04 -2.76
CA MET A 164 15.93 2.05 -3.84
C MET A 164 17.32 1.51 -4.21
N PRO A 165 17.44 0.23 -4.53
CA PRO A 165 16.39 -0.79 -4.52
C PRO A 165 15.94 -1.18 -3.11
N LEU A 166 14.64 -1.48 -2.96
CA LEU A 166 14.10 -1.98 -1.69
C LEU A 166 14.72 -3.35 -1.34
N PRO A 167 15.04 -3.58 -0.06
CA PRO A 167 15.46 -4.90 0.38
C PRO A 167 14.30 -5.89 0.36
N GLU A 168 14.57 -7.18 0.21
CA GLU A 168 13.56 -8.23 0.28
C GLU A 168 12.94 -8.32 1.69
N VAL A 169 11.80 -7.66 1.86
CA VAL A 169 11.01 -7.62 3.10
C VAL A 169 9.52 -7.78 2.78
N ILE A 170 8.78 -8.40 3.71
CA ILE A 170 7.33 -8.56 3.58
C ILE A 170 6.60 -7.22 3.80
N ALA A 171 7.12 -6.40 4.72
CA ALA A 171 6.53 -5.10 5.09
C ALA A 171 7.27 -3.95 4.38
N ASP A 172 7.15 -3.89 3.05
CA ASP A 172 7.78 -2.89 2.18
C ASP A 172 7.34 -1.46 2.53
N ASP A 173 6.06 -1.25 2.76
CA ASP A 173 5.47 0.03 3.14
C ASP A 173 5.95 0.51 4.53
N LEU A 174 6.09 -0.40 5.49
CA LEU A 174 6.65 -0.06 6.79
C LEU A 174 8.14 0.28 6.70
N TYR A 175 8.91 -0.48 5.89
CA TYR A 175 10.30 -0.17 5.63
C TYR A 175 10.47 1.24 5.05
N VAL A 176 9.70 1.59 4.04
CA VAL A 176 9.69 2.93 3.44
C VAL A 176 9.32 3.99 4.48
N LYS A 177 8.24 3.76 5.24
CA LYS A 177 7.80 4.70 6.28
C LYS A 177 8.89 4.96 7.33
N GLU A 178 9.60 3.92 7.78
CA GLU A 178 10.64 4.03 8.81
C GLU A 178 11.98 4.55 8.28
N SER A 179 12.17 4.55 6.95
CA SER A 179 13.36 5.13 6.31
C SER A 179 13.40 6.65 6.37
N PHE A 180 12.28 7.31 6.69
CA PHE A 180 12.17 8.77 6.72
C PHE A 180 11.65 9.25 8.08
N ALA A 181 12.19 10.39 8.53
CA ALA A 181 11.72 11.05 9.74
C ALA A 181 10.26 11.53 9.59
N PRO A 182 9.49 11.69 10.67
CA PRO A 182 8.12 12.19 10.59
C PRO A 182 8.00 13.51 9.82
N GLU A 183 9.00 14.39 9.94
CA GLU A 183 9.07 15.71 9.30
C GLU A 183 9.28 15.62 7.79
N GLU A 184 9.87 14.54 7.29
CA GLU A 184 10.11 14.24 5.88
C GLU A 184 8.89 13.62 5.19
N ARG A 185 7.83 13.29 5.94
CA ARG A 185 6.62 12.60 5.45
C ARG A 185 5.43 13.53 5.39
N ARG A 186 4.56 13.36 4.38
CA ARG A 186 3.29 14.10 4.24
C ARG A 186 2.14 13.14 3.96
N ASN A 187 1.00 13.45 4.54
CA ASN A 187 -0.29 12.85 4.17
C ASN A 187 -1.20 13.98 3.68
N ILE A 188 -1.80 13.80 2.51
CA ILE A 188 -2.51 14.85 1.78
C ILE A 188 -3.98 14.51 1.75
N SER A 189 -4.83 15.35 2.31
CA SER A 189 -6.28 15.20 2.27
C SER A 189 -6.95 16.16 1.28
N LYS A 190 -6.21 17.17 0.81
CA LYS A 190 -6.68 18.16 -0.17
C LYS A 190 -5.56 18.57 -1.10
N ASP A 191 -5.90 18.89 -2.36
CA ASP A 191 -5.00 19.49 -3.32
C ASP A 191 -4.85 21.02 -3.11
N CYS A 192 -4.12 21.68 -4.01
CA CYS A 192 -3.93 23.14 -3.98
C CYS A 192 -5.23 23.93 -4.22
N ASN A 193 -6.27 23.34 -4.81
CA ASN A 193 -7.58 23.93 -5.06
C ASN A 193 -8.57 23.67 -3.92
N GLY A 194 -8.18 22.89 -2.90
CA GLY A 194 -9.02 22.47 -1.79
C GLY A 194 -9.86 21.22 -2.07
N GLU A 195 -9.70 20.58 -3.22
CA GLU A 195 -10.38 19.33 -3.58
C GLU A 195 -9.82 18.13 -2.80
N SER A 196 -10.69 17.16 -2.55
CA SER A 196 -10.34 16.00 -1.74
C SER A 196 -9.36 15.07 -2.45
N CYS A 197 -8.21 14.79 -1.79
CA CYS A 197 -7.21 13.83 -2.25
C CYS A 197 -7.25 12.57 -1.40
N PHE A 198 -7.51 11.42 -2.03
CA PHE A 198 -7.60 10.14 -1.33
C PHE A 198 -7.34 8.96 -2.26
N PHE A 199 -7.01 7.84 -1.64
CA PHE A 199 -7.03 6.53 -2.30
C PHE A 199 -7.96 5.58 -1.54
N VAL A 200 -8.54 4.61 -2.25
CA VAL A 200 -9.53 3.67 -1.72
C VAL A 200 -8.94 2.27 -1.63
N VAL A 201 -9.01 1.69 -0.44
CA VAL A 201 -8.61 0.31 -0.16
C VAL A 201 -9.87 -0.51 0.14
N TYR A 202 -9.94 -1.69 -0.45
CA TYR A 202 -10.98 -2.68 -0.23
C TYR A 202 -10.45 -3.78 0.70
N PRO A 203 -10.80 -3.76 1.98
CA PRO A 203 -10.28 -4.76 2.91
C PRO A 203 -10.95 -6.12 2.74
N PRO A 204 -10.42 -7.17 3.38
CA PRO A 204 -11.03 -8.48 3.40
C PRO A 204 -12.49 -8.44 3.83
N ARG A 205 -13.34 -9.26 3.20
CA ARG A 205 -14.78 -9.27 3.45
C ARG A 205 -15.16 -9.93 4.76
N THR A 206 -14.39 -10.94 5.18
CA THR A 206 -14.67 -11.75 6.37
C THR A 206 -13.63 -11.57 7.46
N ALA A 207 -14.04 -11.78 8.72
CA ALA A 207 -13.11 -11.75 9.86
C ALA A 207 -11.99 -12.79 9.72
N PHE A 208 -12.26 -13.93 9.08
CA PHE A 208 -11.26 -14.97 8.88
C PHE A 208 -10.14 -14.51 7.92
N ASP A 209 -10.50 -13.90 6.80
CA ASP A 209 -9.53 -13.36 5.84
C ASP A 209 -8.78 -12.17 6.45
N GLN A 210 -9.47 -11.34 7.24
CA GLN A 210 -8.83 -10.24 7.98
C GLN A 210 -7.76 -10.76 8.95
N ILE A 211 -8.00 -11.87 9.66
CA ILE A 211 -7.02 -12.49 10.54
C ILE A 211 -5.78 -12.96 9.75
N ARG A 212 -5.96 -13.54 8.56
CA ARG A 212 -4.84 -13.97 7.69
C ARG A 212 -4.00 -12.79 7.21
N VAL A 213 -4.64 -11.70 6.76
CA VAL A 213 -3.95 -10.48 6.33
C VAL A 213 -3.15 -9.86 7.47
N GLU A 214 -3.75 -9.75 8.65
CA GLU A 214 -3.09 -9.21 9.82
C GLU A 214 -1.95 -10.11 10.35
N GLU A 215 -2.08 -11.43 10.19
CA GLU A 215 -1.01 -12.37 10.53
C GLU A 215 0.19 -12.18 9.60
N ARG A 216 -0.04 -12.03 8.28
CA ARG A 216 1.01 -11.69 7.31
C ARG A 216 1.69 -10.36 7.65
N ARG A 217 0.91 -9.32 7.99
CA ARG A 217 1.46 -8.03 8.46
C ARG A 217 2.30 -8.18 9.72
N LEU A 218 1.85 -8.99 10.69
CA LEU A 218 2.61 -9.26 11.91
C LEU A 218 3.94 -9.95 11.60
N ARG A 219 3.96 -10.93 10.69
CA ARG A 219 5.19 -11.59 10.23
C ARG A 219 6.17 -10.59 9.62
N GLY A 220 5.69 -9.77 8.68
CA GLY A 220 6.50 -8.73 8.04
C GLY A 220 7.09 -7.74 9.05
N ASN A 221 6.29 -7.29 10.01
CA ASN A 221 6.75 -6.38 11.06
C ASN A 221 7.83 -7.03 11.96
N ILE A 222 7.70 -8.34 12.27
CA ILE A 222 8.70 -9.07 13.06
C ILE A 222 9.97 -9.28 12.23
N GLN A 223 9.86 -9.62 10.94
CA GLN A 223 10.99 -9.76 10.03
C GLN A 223 11.79 -8.46 9.95
N LEU A 224 11.11 -7.34 9.73
CA LEU A 224 11.72 -6.03 9.66
C LEU A 224 12.41 -5.65 10.98
N ALA A 225 11.72 -5.84 12.11
CA ALA A 225 12.28 -5.55 13.44
C ALA A 225 13.55 -6.36 13.76
N ARG A 226 13.67 -7.60 13.27
CA ARG A 226 14.88 -8.42 13.43
C ARG A 226 16.03 -7.92 12.56
N ARG A 227 15.72 -7.50 11.32
CA ARG A 227 16.72 -6.96 10.39
C ARG A 227 17.29 -5.63 10.89
N GLU A 228 16.45 -4.79 11.49
CA GLU A 228 16.81 -3.46 12.01
C GLU A 228 17.52 -3.50 13.37
N ALA A 229 17.33 -4.55 14.15
CA ALA A 229 18.12 -4.75 15.37
C ALA A 229 19.65 -4.72 15.10
N SER A 230 20.01 -4.77 13.81
CA SER A 230 21.40 -4.65 13.32
C SER A 230 21.80 -3.25 12.85
N GLY A 231 20.96 -2.19 12.88
CA GLY A 231 21.50 -0.89 12.46
C GLY A 231 20.62 0.35 12.29
N ASN A 232 19.30 0.30 12.35
CA ASN A 232 18.49 1.48 12.02
C ASN A 232 17.86 2.17 13.24
N LYS A 233 18.05 3.53 13.32
CA LYS A 233 17.71 4.35 14.50
C LYS A 233 16.29 4.96 14.51
N ASN A 234 15.52 4.88 13.43
CA ASN A 234 14.26 5.63 13.27
C ASN A 234 12.98 4.87 13.70
N ARG A 235 13.11 3.90 14.58
CA ARG A 235 11.99 3.09 15.05
C ARG A 235 10.95 3.92 15.78
N THR A 236 9.82 4.21 15.11
CA THR A 236 8.62 4.66 15.80
C THR A 236 8.10 3.50 16.64
N ARG A 237 8.35 3.50 17.96
CA ARG A 237 7.70 2.56 18.88
C ARG A 237 6.20 2.74 18.71
N VAL A 238 5.55 1.79 18.04
CA VAL A 238 4.10 1.75 17.95
C VAL A 238 3.55 1.54 19.36
N ARG A 239 3.35 2.64 20.08
CA ARG A 239 2.59 2.62 21.32
C ARG A 239 1.13 2.51 20.96
N PHE A 240 0.52 1.40 21.33
CA PHE A 240 -0.92 1.21 21.27
C PHE A 240 -1.56 2.32 22.13
N ARG A 241 -2.14 3.32 21.50
CA ARG A 241 -2.94 4.37 22.17
C ARG A 241 -4.36 4.22 21.72
N PHE A 242 -5.24 3.84 22.61
CA PHE A 242 -6.67 4.03 22.40
C PHE A 242 -6.92 5.55 22.38
N ARG A 243 -7.20 6.12 21.21
CA ARG A 243 -7.97 7.34 21.13
C ARG A 243 -9.42 6.92 21.24
N TYR A 244 -10.00 7.08 22.43
CA TYR A 244 -11.43 6.97 22.61
C TYR A 244 -12.05 8.14 21.84
N THR A 245 -12.79 7.85 20.79
CA THR A 245 -13.68 8.81 20.14
C THR A 245 -15.08 8.44 20.59
N GLU A 246 -15.97 9.42 20.80
CA GLU A 246 -17.35 9.19 21.23
C GLU A 246 -18.13 8.25 20.30
N GLU A 247 -17.65 8.05 19.08
CA GLU A 247 -18.24 7.18 18.07
C GLU A 247 -17.89 5.68 18.24
N LEU A 248 -16.87 5.33 19.04
CA LEU A 248 -16.43 3.94 19.21
C LEU A 248 -17.28 3.21 20.26
N LYS A 249 -17.95 2.14 19.81
CA LYS A 249 -18.72 1.26 20.70
C LYS A 249 -17.82 0.23 21.38
N LEU A 250 -18.18 -0.19 22.60
CA LEU A 250 -17.47 -1.27 23.30
C LEU A 250 -17.36 -2.55 22.47
N LEU A 251 -18.38 -2.84 21.65
CA LEU A 251 -18.37 -3.99 20.72
C LEU A 251 -17.31 -3.86 19.63
N ASP A 252 -16.99 -2.64 19.16
CA ASP A 252 -15.93 -2.42 18.18
C ASP A 252 -14.55 -2.73 18.79
N ILE A 253 -14.34 -2.28 20.03
CA ILE A 253 -13.13 -2.55 20.78
C ILE A 253 -12.97 -4.05 21.04
N ALA A 254 -14.06 -4.72 21.45
CA ALA A 254 -14.05 -6.17 21.68
C ALA A 254 -13.70 -6.93 20.39
N ALA A 255 -14.33 -6.59 19.25
CA ALA A 255 -14.03 -7.18 17.95
C ALA A 255 -12.55 -6.98 17.54
N TYR A 256 -12.02 -5.79 17.72
CA TYR A 256 -10.62 -5.48 17.46
C TYR A 256 -9.68 -6.34 18.31
N VAL A 257 -9.92 -6.44 19.61
CA VAL A 257 -9.11 -7.25 20.53
C VAL A 257 -9.19 -8.74 20.20
N ILE A 258 -10.38 -9.26 19.87
CA ILE A 258 -10.60 -10.65 19.48
C ILE A 258 -9.79 -10.97 18.20
N ILE A 259 -9.92 -10.15 17.16
CA ILE A 259 -9.19 -10.34 15.90
C ILE A 259 -7.67 -10.28 16.16
N LYS A 260 -7.17 -9.28 16.89
CA LYS A 260 -5.74 -9.17 17.22
C LYS A 260 -5.21 -10.34 18.06
N SER A 261 -6.05 -10.91 18.93
CA SER A 261 -5.69 -12.09 19.71
C SER A 261 -5.63 -13.34 18.83
N ALA A 262 -6.62 -13.53 17.96
CA ALA A 262 -6.63 -14.62 16.98
C ALA A 262 -5.42 -14.56 16.03
N VAL A 263 -5.02 -13.38 15.59
CA VAL A 263 -3.81 -13.16 14.79
C VAL A 263 -2.56 -13.66 15.51
N ARG A 264 -2.41 -13.35 16.80
CA ARG A 264 -1.25 -13.82 17.60
C ARG A 264 -1.24 -15.32 17.78
N ILE A 265 -2.41 -15.91 17.96
CA ILE A 265 -2.56 -17.38 18.08
C ILE A 265 -2.18 -18.04 16.76
N LEU A 266 -2.74 -17.56 15.65
CA LEU A 266 -2.45 -18.08 14.31
C LEU A 266 -0.94 -17.97 13.98
N TYR A 267 -0.33 -16.82 14.26
CA TYR A 267 1.11 -16.63 14.10
C TYR A 267 1.93 -17.67 14.88
N ARG A 268 1.57 -17.93 16.14
CA ARG A 268 2.26 -18.94 16.96
C ARG A 268 2.11 -20.35 16.39
N ILE A 269 0.90 -20.72 15.94
CA ILE A 269 0.64 -22.00 15.29
C ILE A 269 1.46 -22.15 14.01
N ASN A 270 1.45 -21.13 13.13
CA ASN A 270 2.20 -21.16 11.88
C ASN A 270 3.71 -21.25 12.12
N LYS A 271 4.22 -20.55 13.14
CA LYS A 271 5.63 -20.65 13.56
C LYS A 271 6.00 -22.04 14.02
N LEU A 272 5.16 -22.70 14.81
CA LEU A 272 5.39 -24.09 15.28
C LEU A 272 5.35 -25.10 14.13
N ARG A 273 4.58 -24.82 13.07
CA ARG A 273 4.47 -25.64 11.86
C ARG A 273 5.57 -25.38 10.81
N GLY A 274 6.50 -24.45 11.06
CA GLY A 274 7.53 -24.07 10.10
C GLY A 274 7.03 -23.25 8.90
N LEU A 275 5.76 -22.80 8.89
CA LEU A 275 5.13 -22.05 7.80
C LEU A 275 5.38 -20.54 7.89
N SER A 276 6.29 -20.09 8.74
CA SER A 276 6.45 -18.67 9.07
C SER A 276 7.09 -17.81 7.98
N ASP A 277 7.69 -18.41 6.96
CA ASP A 277 8.50 -17.69 5.95
C ASP A 277 7.90 -17.71 4.54
N GLU A 278 6.77 -18.42 4.32
CA GLU A 278 6.10 -18.44 3.03
C GLU A 278 5.18 -17.21 2.84
N TRP A 279 5.28 -16.60 1.67
CA TRP A 279 4.35 -15.54 1.26
C TRP A 279 2.98 -16.14 0.94
N THR A 280 1.97 -15.83 1.76
CA THR A 280 0.58 -16.27 1.55
C THR A 280 -0.28 -15.11 1.08
N ARG A 281 -1.05 -15.34 0.00
CA ARG A 281 -1.94 -14.39 -0.63
C ARG A 281 -3.30 -14.32 0.09
N ASP A 282 -3.93 -13.14 0.07
CA ASP A 282 -5.35 -12.98 0.44
C ASP A 282 -6.24 -13.10 -0.81
N GLU A 283 -7.02 -14.15 -0.89
CA GLU A 283 -7.97 -14.39 -1.98
C GLU A 283 -9.36 -13.76 -1.70
N GLY A 284 -9.69 -13.52 -0.44
CA GLY A 284 -11.02 -13.07 -0.02
C GLY A 284 -11.37 -11.62 -0.42
N ALA A 285 -10.40 -10.71 -0.41
CA ALA A 285 -10.61 -9.31 -0.79
C ALA A 285 -10.83 -9.11 -2.29
N ARG A 286 -10.44 -10.11 -3.11
CA ARG A 286 -10.32 -10.04 -4.58
C ARG A 286 -11.38 -10.83 -5.33
N ALA A 287 -12.24 -11.56 -4.64
CA ALA A 287 -13.42 -12.15 -5.24
C ALA A 287 -14.36 -11.01 -5.68
N GLY A 288 -14.43 -10.78 -6.99
CA GLY A 288 -15.12 -9.70 -7.68
C GLY A 288 -16.57 -9.44 -7.26
#